data_4f0d1ad11d7b1198cb39bafb28fb9459
#
_entry.id   4f0d1ad11d7b1198cb39bafb28fb9459
#
_cell.length_a   1.000
_cell.length_b   1.000
_cell.length_c   1.000
_cell.angle_alpha   90.00
_cell.angle_beta   90.00
_cell.angle_gamma   90.00
#
_symmetry.space_group_name_H-M   'P 1'
#
loop_
_entity.id
_entity.type
_entity.pdbx_description
1 polymer ?
#
loop_
_entity_poly.entity_id
_entity_poly.type
_entity_poly.pdbx_seq_one_letter_code
_entity_poly.pdbx_strand_id
1 'polypeptide(L)'
;MTLLGPDAYLDHIRTESARFADVLATCPPDARVPSCPDWTAADLVAHLSGVQHFWTGIIAGRPVAPVDEDAEGRAPLASYDDELARFRSTHDTFVATLAAADPAEPAWSWSGPDDQKVAFTYRRQAHEALIHRLDAELAAGQVTPLPAALATDGVHEALDVMYGGLPDWGRFTPGEHVVEYRMTDTATSIWTRLGTFAGTSPEGKVYADEPDQHVVADPGTAPALVVAATASDLDAWLWHRGDDARVAISGDDAVRALVTGLLGQSID
;
A
#
# COMPACT_ATOMS: atom_id res chain seq x y z
N MET A 1 -10.02 14.13 5.54
CA MET A 1 -9.33 14.17 4.22
C MET A 1 -10.30 13.71 3.14
N THR A 2 -10.20 14.21 1.91
CA THR A 2 -10.99 13.70 0.78
C THR A 2 -10.07 12.77 -0.03
N LEU A 3 -10.48 11.51 -0.20
CA LEU A 3 -9.78 10.53 -1.03
C LEU A 3 -9.83 10.93 -2.51
N LEU A 4 -8.90 10.42 -3.30
CA LEU A 4 -8.93 10.58 -4.76
C LEU A 4 -10.16 9.86 -5.35
N GLY A 5 -10.60 10.32 -6.52
CA GLY A 5 -11.67 9.64 -7.26
C GLY A 5 -11.15 8.50 -8.15
N PRO A 6 -12.05 7.59 -8.59
CA PRO A 6 -11.68 6.44 -9.42
C PRO A 6 -10.87 6.79 -10.67
N ASP A 7 -11.24 7.86 -11.38
CA ASP A 7 -10.52 8.30 -12.58
C ASP A 7 -9.08 8.71 -12.24
N ALA A 8 -8.87 9.42 -11.13
CA ALA A 8 -7.53 9.82 -10.70
C ALA A 8 -6.68 8.60 -10.30
N TYR A 9 -7.24 7.62 -9.60
CA TYR A 9 -6.54 6.37 -9.31
C TYR A 9 -6.16 5.63 -10.60
N LEU A 10 -7.08 5.54 -11.56
CA LEU A 10 -6.83 4.86 -12.83
C LEU A 10 -5.70 5.53 -13.63
N ASP A 11 -5.65 6.87 -13.63
CA ASP A 11 -4.57 7.62 -14.27
C ASP A 11 -3.23 7.41 -13.57
N HIS A 12 -3.22 7.29 -12.23
CA HIS A 12 -2.02 6.93 -11.49
C HIS A 12 -1.59 5.49 -11.77
N ILE A 13 -2.50 4.52 -11.81
CA ILE A 13 -2.17 3.13 -12.19
C ILE A 13 -1.45 3.11 -13.54
N ARG A 14 -1.97 3.84 -14.55
CA ARG A 14 -1.35 3.92 -15.86
C ARG A 14 0.05 4.53 -15.81
N THR A 15 0.17 5.67 -15.15
CA THR A 15 1.42 6.45 -15.12
C THR A 15 2.51 5.72 -14.36
N GLU A 16 2.20 5.22 -13.17
CA GLU A 16 3.17 4.55 -12.29
C GLU A 16 3.60 3.20 -12.89
N SER A 17 2.67 2.42 -13.45
CA SER A 17 2.99 1.16 -14.13
C SER A 17 3.80 1.37 -15.42
N ALA A 18 3.53 2.43 -16.18
CA ALA A 18 4.35 2.77 -17.34
C ALA A 18 5.78 3.12 -16.92
N ARG A 19 5.94 3.98 -15.90
CA ARG A 19 7.25 4.33 -15.35
C ARG A 19 7.99 3.13 -14.80
N PHE A 20 7.32 2.25 -14.07
CA PHE A 20 7.85 0.96 -13.59
C PHE A 20 8.46 0.15 -14.74
N ALA A 21 7.69 -0.08 -15.81
CA ALA A 21 8.13 -0.85 -16.96
C ALA A 21 9.31 -0.20 -17.71
N ASP A 22 9.32 1.15 -17.83
CA ASP A 22 10.38 1.88 -18.51
C ASP A 22 11.69 1.85 -17.75
N VAL A 23 11.63 1.96 -16.41
CA VAL A 23 12.81 1.85 -15.54
C VAL A 23 13.40 0.44 -15.65
N LEU A 24 12.57 -0.57 -15.49
CA LEU A 24 13.02 -1.96 -15.50
C LEU A 24 13.49 -2.43 -16.89
N ALA A 25 12.99 -1.86 -17.97
CA ALA A 25 13.49 -2.15 -19.32
C ALA A 25 14.98 -1.78 -19.50
N THR A 26 15.53 -0.91 -18.65
CA THR A 26 16.93 -0.50 -18.69
C THR A 26 17.76 -1.06 -17.52
N CYS A 27 17.10 -1.76 -16.60
CA CYS A 27 17.72 -2.35 -15.42
C CYS A 27 18.16 -3.79 -15.70
N PRO A 28 19.33 -4.25 -15.22
CA PRO A 28 19.71 -5.66 -15.32
C PRO A 28 18.65 -6.55 -14.61
N PRO A 29 18.29 -7.71 -15.17
CA PRO A 29 17.25 -8.57 -14.58
C PRO A 29 17.62 -9.12 -13.20
N ASP A 30 18.89 -9.22 -12.88
CA ASP A 30 19.45 -9.68 -11.60
C ASP A 30 19.79 -8.54 -10.63
N ALA A 31 19.49 -7.28 -10.98
CA ALA A 31 19.65 -6.15 -10.08
C ALA A 31 18.80 -6.37 -8.82
N ARG A 32 19.41 -6.18 -7.64
CA ARG A 32 18.71 -6.35 -6.37
C ARG A 32 17.78 -5.20 -6.08
N VAL A 33 16.61 -5.52 -5.54
CA VAL A 33 15.64 -4.55 -5.05
C VAL A 33 15.99 -4.23 -3.59
N PRO A 34 16.49 -3.01 -3.26
CA PRO A 34 16.99 -2.73 -1.91
C PRO A 34 15.93 -2.86 -0.81
N SER A 35 14.69 -2.56 -1.12
CA SER A 35 13.53 -2.64 -0.23
C SER A 35 12.98 -4.06 -0.05
N CYS A 36 13.25 -4.95 -1.02
CA CYS A 36 12.86 -6.36 -1.01
C CYS A 36 14.14 -7.20 -1.27
N PRO A 37 15.02 -7.41 -0.28
CA PRO A 37 16.39 -7.88 -0.50
C PRO A 37 16.49 -9.28 -1.11
N ASP A 38 15.46 -10.09 -1.01
CA ASP A 38 15.37 -11.41 -1.63
C ASP A 38 14.97 -11.34 -3.11
N TRP A 39 14.50 -10.18 -3.58
CA TRP A 39 14.01 -9.99 -4.95
C TRP A 39 15.06 -9.39 -5.87
N THR A 40 14.97 -9.81 -7.13
CA THR A 40 15.61 -9.20 -8.28
C THR A 40 14.63 -8.32 -9.06
N ALA A 41 15.13 -7.54 -10.01
CA ALA A 41 14.29 -6.80 -10.95
C ALA A 41 13.33 -7.73 -11.73
N ALA A 42 13.77 -8.94 -12.06
CA ALA A 42 12.91 -9.93 -12.72
C ALA A 42 11.78 -10.42 -11.80
N ASP A 43 12.07 -10.66 -10.52
CA ASP A 43 11.05 -11.05 -9.54
C ASP A 43 10.01 -9.92 -9.35
N LEU A 44 10.46 -8.68 -9.32
CA LEU A 44 9.59 -7.51 -9.18
C LEU A 44 8.63 -7.35 -10.38
N VAL A 45 9.11 -7.58 -11.63
CA VAL A 45 8.25 -7.60 -12.83
C VAL A 45 7.22 -8.72 -12.75
N ALA A 46 7.66 -9.92 -12.38
CA ALA A 46 6.78 -11.08 -12.27
C ALA A 46 5.69 -10.86 -11.20
N HIS A 47 6.07 -10.29 -10.04
CA HIS A 47 5.16 -9.96 -8.95
C HIS A 47 4.05 -9.00 -9.40
N LEU A 48 4.40 -7.79 -9.87
CA LEU A 48 3.38 -6.80 -10.23
C LEU A 48 2.52 -7.27 -11.40
N SER A 49 3.09 -8.06 -12.32
CA SER A 49 2.32 -8.74 -13.38
C SER A 49 1.31 -9.73 -12.79
N GLY A 50 1.70 -10.50 -11.79
CA GLY A 50 0.82 -11.44 -11.07
C GLY A 50 -0.30 -10.72 -10.34
N VAL A 51 0.03 -9.68 -9.58
CA VAL A 51 -0.94 -8.86 -8.82
C VAL A 51 -2.01 -8.24 -9.74
N GLN A 52 -1.61 -7.61 -10.85
CA GLN A 52 -2.57 -7.03 -11.78
C GLN A 52 -3.41 -8.09 -12.52
N HIS A 53 -2.84 -9.27 -12.78
CA HIS A 53 -3.60 -10.40 -13.33
C HIS A 53 -4.66 -10.90 -12.34
N PHE A 54 -4.28 -11.11 -11.08
CA PHE A 54 -5.18 -11.51 -10.00
C PHE A 54 -6.37 -10.55 -9.87
N TRP A 55 -6.10 -9.25 -9.75
CA TRP A 55 -7.17 -8.25 -9.62
C TRP A 55 -8.01 -8.11 -10.89
N THR A 56 -7.46 -8.40 -12.07
CA THR A 56 -8.26 -8.53 -13.30
C THR A 56 -9.30 -9.62 -13.14
N GLY A 57 -8.91 -10.78 -12.61
CA GLY A 57 -9.81 -11.91 -12.33
C GLY A 57 -10.91 -11.55 -11.32
N ILE A 58 -10.55 -10.86 -10.23
CA ILE A 58 -11.52 -10.37 -9.23
C ILE A 58 -12.55 -9.43 -9.86
N ILE A 59 -12.08 -8.45 -10.64
CA ILE A 59 -12.98 -7.45 -11.25
C ILE A 59 -13.84 -8.05 -12.36
N ALA A 60 -13.31 -8.93 -13.19
CA ALA A 60 -14.07 -9.55 -14.29
C ALA A 60 -15.02 -10.66 -13.80
N GLY A 61 -14.56 -11.49 -12.87
CA GLY A 61 -15.26 -12.70 -12.43
C GLY A 61 -16.17 -12.51 -11.22
N ARG A 62 -15.95 -11.49 -10.40
CA ARG A 62 -16.68 -11.25 -9.14
C ARG A 62 -16.79 -12.49 -8.24
N PRO A 63 -15.72 -13.24 -7.97
CA PRO A 63 -15.78 -14.41 -7.11
C PRO A 63 -16.16 -13.99 -5.67
N VAL A 64 -16.81 -14.91 -4.94
CA VAL A 64 -17.14 -14.70 -3.51
C VAL A 64 -15.86 -14.71 -2.64
N ALA A 65 -14.91 -15.56 -3.03
CA ALA A 65 -13.54 -15.58 -2.51
C ALA A 65 -12.62 -15.98 -3.65
N PRO A 66 -11.42 -15.40 -3.74
CA PRO A 66 -10.46 -15.79 -4.76
C PRO A 66 -10.00 -17.22 -4.51
N VAL A 67 -9.70 -17.94 -5.57
CA VAL A 67 -8.94 -19.18 -5.51
C VAL A 67 -7.47 -18.76 -5.57
N ASP A 68 -6.71 -19.12 -4.56
CA ASP A 68 -5.33 -18.64 -4.28
C ASP A 68 -4.28 -19.05 -5.34
N GLU A 69 -4.72 -19.75 -6.38
CA GLU A 69 -3.85 -20.45 -7.31
C GLU A 69 -3.11 -19.55 -8.31
N ASP A 70 -3.47 -18.26 -8.43
CA ASP A 70 -3.04 -17.48 -9.59
C ASP A 70 -2.16 -16.25 -9.31
N ALA A 71 -2.07 -15.76 -8.08
CA ALA A 71 -1.24 -14.61 -7.78
C ALA A 71 0.27 -14.94 -7.89
N GLU A 72 0.67 -16.15 -7.48
CA GLU A 72 2.08 -16.60 -7.49
C GLU A 72 2.40 -17.65 -8.56
N GLY A 73 1.39 -18.21 -9.24
CA GLY A 73 1.51 -19.45 -10.02
C GLY A 73 1.89 -19.30 -11.49
N ARG A 74 2.17 -18.11 -12.00
CA ARG A 74 2.56 -17.94 -13.41
C ARG A 74 3.98 -18.45 -13.64
N ALA A 75 4.12 -19.50 -14.45
CA ALA A 75 5.43 -20.03 -14.80
C ALA A 75 6.35 -18.93 -15.38
N PRO A 76 7.63 -18.88 -14.96
CA PRO A 76 8.60 -17.95 -15.52
C PRO A 76 8.68 -18.07 -17.04
N LEU A 77 8.83 -16.94 -17.73
CA LEU A 77 9.03 -16.92 -19.18
C LEU A 77 10.52 -17.16 -19.52
N ALA A 78 10.77 -17.37 -20.82
CA ALA A 78 12.10 -17.75 -21.29
C ALA A 78 13.11 -16.61 -21.19
N SER A 79 12.66 -15.34 -21.14
CA SER A 79 13.53 -14.18 -21.06
C SER A 79 12.90 -13.05 -20.24
N TYR A 80 13.73 -12.13 -19.76
CA TYR A 80 13.31 -10.92 -19.07
C TYR A 80 12.49 -9.99 -19.98
N ASP A 81 12.83 -9.90 -21.26
CA ASP A 81 12.08 -9.11 -22.24
C ASP A 81 10.65 -9.67 -22.43
N ASP A 82 10.50 -11.01 -22.40
CA ASP A 82 9.19 -11.65 -22.45
C ASP A 82 8.37 -11.34 -21.17
N GLU A 83 9.01 -11.31 -19.98
CA GLU A 83 8.35 -10.92 -18.72
C GLU A 83 7.87 -9.46 -18.77
N LEU A 84 8.68 -8.53 -19.25
CA LEU A 84 8.31 -7.12 -19.44
C LEU A 84 7.16 -6.97 -20.47
N ALA A 85 7.20 -7.75 -21.56
CA ALA A 85 6.12 -7.77 -22.54
C ALA A 85 4.81 -8.32 -21.94
N ARG A 86 4.91 -9.38 -21.13
CA ARG A 86 3.77 -9.96 -20.40
C ARG A 86 3.20 -8.95 -19.41
N PHE A 87 4.04 -8.26 -18.64
CA PHE A 87 3.60 -7.20 -17.72
C PHE A 87 2.79 -6.13 -18.46
N ARG A 88 3.32 -5.57 -19.56
CA ARG A 88 2.61 -4.55 -20.34
C ARG A 88 1.24 -5.03 -20.83
N SER A 89 1.17 -6.25 -21.36
CA SER A 89 -0.10 -6.83 -21.83
C SER A 89 -1.09 -7.08 -20.70
N THR A 90 -0.61 -7.53 -19.52
CA THR A 90 -1.43 -7.73 -18.33
C THR A 90 -1.94 -6.39 -17.81
N HIS A 91 -1.09 -5.38 -17.77
CA HIS A 91 -1.44 -4.03 -17.39
C HIS A 91 -2.55 -3.43 -18.28
N ASP A 92 -2.42 -3.55 -19.60
CA ASP A 92 -3.42 -3.05 -20.55
C ASP A 92 -4.79 -3.73 -20.30
N THR A 93 -4.77 -5.04 -20.06
CA THR A 93 -5.98 -5.81 -19.76
C THR A 93 -6.59 -5.38 -18.43
N PHE A 94 -5.78 -5.24 -17.39
CA PHE A 94 -6.21 -4.79 -16.05
C PHE A 94 -6.85 -3.41 -16.12
N VAL A 95 -6.18 -2.43 -16.73
CA VAL A 95 -6.68 -1.08 -16.87
C VAL A 95 -8.00 -1.03 -17.65
N ALA A 96 -8.11 -1.78 -18.75
CA ALA A 96 -9.34 -1.86 -19.53
C ALA A 96 -10.50 -2.48 -18.71
N THR A 97 -10.21 -3.54 -17.97
CA THR A 97 -11.20 -4.21 -17.12
C THR A 97 -11.68 -3.29 -15.99
N LEU A 98 -10.76 -2.64 -15.31
CA LEU A 98 -11.08 -1.74 -14.21
C LEU A 98 -11.85 -0.51 -14.70
N ALA A 99 -11.44 0.11 -15.82
CA ALA A 99 -12.11 1.26 -16.40
C ALA A 99 -13.56 0.97 -16.86
N ALA A 100 -13.89 -0.29 -17.16
CA ALA A 100 -15.25 -0.71 -17.55
C ALA A 100 -16.14 -1.02 -16.35
N ALA A 101 -15.60 -1.15 -15.15
CA ALA A 101 -16.33 -1.57 -13.96
C ALA A 101 -16.86 -0.34 -13.16
N ASP A 102 -18.08 -0.45 -12.64
CA ASP A 102 -18.62 0.58 -11.74
C ASP A 102 -17.93 0.47 -10.36
N PRO A 103 -17.30 1.55 -9.85
CA PRO A 103 -16.65 1.55 -8.54
C PRO A 103 -17.56 1.16 -7.38
N ALA A 104 -18.88 1.33 -7.51
CA ALA A 104 -19.86 1.00 -6.48
C ALA A 104 -20.27 -0.48 -6.47
N GLU A 105 -19.97 -1.23 -7.53
CA GLU A 105 -20.32 -2.66 -7.61
C GLU A 105 -19.59 -3.48 -6.54
N PRO A 106 -20.27 -4.50 -5.96
CA PRO A 106 -19.62 -5.45 -5.07
C PRO A 106 -18.47 -6.19 -5.77
N ALA A 107 -17.34 -6.27 -5.09
CA ALA A 107 -16.20 -7.08 -5.49
C ALA A 107 -15.47 -7.55 -4.23
N TRP A 108 -14.88 -8.72 -4.29
CA TRP A 108 -14.10 -9.24 -3.18
C TRP A 108 -12.88 -8.33 -2.90
N SER A 109 -12.57 -8.16 -1.62
CA SER A 109 -11.29 -7.67 -1.15
C SER A 109 -10.86 -8.45 0.09
N TRP A 110 -9.59 -8.41 0.43
CA TRP A 110 -9.07 -8.97 1.69
C TRP A 110 -9.26 -8.03 2.88
N SER A 111 -9.69 -6.79 2.64
CA SER A 111 -9.96 -5.78 3.65
C SER A 111 -11.36 -5.96 4.28
N GLY A 112 -11.74 -5.04 5.15
CA GLY A 112 -13.00 -5.09 5.89
C GLY A 112 -14.27 -5.02 5.03
N PRO A 113 -15.45 -5.16 5.66
CA PRO A 113 -16.74 -5.23 4.94
C PRO A 113 -17.05 -4.00 4.07
N ASP A 114 -16.60 -2.83 4.49
CA ASP A 114 -16.82 -1.59 3.75
C ASP A 114 -16.03 -1.51 2.44
N ASP A 115 -15.00 -2.32 2.31
CA ASP A 115 -14.08 -2.40 1.18
C ASP A 115 -14.45 -3.50 0.16
N GLN A 116 -15.54 -4.24 0.37
CA GLN A 116 -16.02 -5.28 -0.54
C GLN A 116 -16.67 -4.69 -1.80
N LYS A 117 -15.91 -3.88 -2.55
CA LYS A 117 -16.36 -3.18 -3.77
C LYS A 117 -15.19 -2.86 -4.70
N VAL A 118 -15.50 -2.63 -5.97
CA VAL A 118 -14.53 -2.28 -7.02
C VAL A 118 -13.68 -1.06 -6.65
N ALA A 119 -14.26 -0.08 -5.94
CA ALA A 119 -13.55 1.13 -5.49
C ALA A 119 -12.29 0.81 -4.67
N PHE A 120 -12.30 -0.27 -3.88
CA PHE A 120 -11.11 -0.74 -3.16
C PHE A 120 -9.97 -1.07 -4.14
N THR A 121 -10.27 -1.80 -5.20
CA THR A 121 -9.26 -2.17 -6.20
C THR A 121 -8.66 -0.96 -6.91
N TYR A 122 -9.45 0.06 -7.23
CA TYR A 122 -8.93 1.31 -7.80
C TYR A 122 -7.85 1.93 -6.92
N ARG A 123 -8.16 2.07 -5.62
CA ARG A 123 -7.25 2.69 -4.65
C ARG A 123 -6.04 1.82 -4.40
N ARG A 124 -6.26 0.56 -3.97
CA ARG A 124 -5.18 -0.35 -3.61
C ARG A 124 -4.18 -0.52 -4.75
N GLN A 125 -4.66 -0.67 -6.00
CA GLN A 125 -3.79 -0.87 -7.14
C GLN A 125 -3.06 0.39 -7.62
N ALA A 126 -3.56 1.57 -7.30
CA ALA A 126 -2.82 2.81 -7.53
C ALA A 126 -1.60 2.90 -6.59
N HIS A 127 -1.77 2.53 -5.31
CA HIS A 127 -0.67 2.50 -4.34
C HIS A 127 0.29 1.33 -4.59
N GLU A 128 -0.21 0.18 -4.99
CA GLU A 128 0.59 -0.97 -5.42
C GLU A 128 1.54 -0.59 -6.57
N ALA A 129 0.99 0.02 -7.63
CA ALA A 129 1.78 0.50 -8.76
C ALA A 129 2.79 1.58 -8.33
N LEU A 130 2.41 2.49 -7.44
CA LEU A 130 3.27 3.55 -6.93
C LEU A 130 4.48 3.01 -6.16
N ILE A 131 4.23 2.13 -5.19
CA ILE A 131 5.30 1.60 -4.32
C ILE A 131 6.25 0.70 -5.11
N HIS A 132 5.73 -0.14 -6.01
CA HIS A 132 6.60 -0.96 -6.85
C HIS A 132 7.33 -0.16 -7.95
N ARG A 133 6.78 0.97 -8.41
CA ARG A 133 7.56 1.91 -9.22
C ARG A 133 8.75 2.48 -8.43
N LEU A 134 8.56 2.81 -7.14
CA LEU A 134 9.64 3.23 -6.27
C LEU A 134 10.68 2.10 -6.09
N ASP A 135 10.25 0.86 -5.89
CA ASP A 135 11.13 -0.31 -5.80
C ASP A 135 11.98 -0.49 -7.07
N ALA A 136 11.37 -0.32 -8.25
CA ALA A 136 12.06 -0.35 -9.53
C ALA A 136 13.12 0.76 -9.66
N GLU A 137 12.78 1.98 -9.24
CA GLU A 137 13.68 3.11 -9.25
C GLU A 137 14.85 2.95 -8.24
N LEU A 138 14.58 2.36 -7.09
CA LEU A 138 15.61 2.01 -6.10
C LEU A 138 16.59 0.98 -6.67
N ALA A 139 16.10 -0.07 -7.34
CA ALA A 139 16.92 -1.07 -8.00
C ALA A 139 17.79 -0.48 -9.13
N ALA A 140 17.25 0.50 -9.86
CA ALA A 140 17.95 1.20 -10.93
C ALA A 140 18.83 2.37 -10.46
N GLY A 141 18.74 2.77 -9.18
CA GLY A 141 19.48 3.92 -8.62
C GLY A 141 19.02 5.29 -9.16
N GLN A 142 17.76 5.44 -9.57
CA GLN A 142 17.21 6.67 -10.18
C GLN A 142 15.87 7.10 -9.58
N VAL A 143 15.83 7.28 -8.27
CA VAL A 143 14.62 7.60 -7.52
C VAL A 143 14.07 8.98 -7.86
N THR A 144 12.78 9.05 -8.12
CA THR A 144 12.00 10.29 -8.29
C THR A 144 10.96 10.43 -7.18
N PRO A 145 10.58 11.66 -6.79
CA PRO A 145 9.55 11.86 -5.77
C PRO A 145 8.21 11.20 -6.16
N LEU A 146 7.49 10.70 -5.17
CA LEU A 146 6.12 10.23 -5.35
C LEU A 146 5.19 11.43 -5.63
N PRO A 147 4.16 11.31 -6.50
CA PRO A 147 3.19 12.36 -6.73
C PRO A 147 2.48 12.76 -5.44
N ALA A 148 2.59 14.03 -5.01
CA ALA A 148 2.17 14.48 -3.69
C ALA A 148 0.71 14.15 -3.36
N ALA A 149 -0.21 14.25 -4.34
CA ALA A 149 -1.62 13.92 -4.12
C ALA A 149 -1.84 12.43 -3.86
N LEU A 150 -1.19 11.55 -4.65
CA LEU A 150 -1.29 10.10 -4.45
C LEU A 150 -0.56 9.68 -3.17
N ALA A 151 0.63 10.23 -2.90
CA ALA A 151 1.36 9.94 -1.67
C ALA A 151 0.60 10.39 -0.40
N THR A 152 -0.13 11.53 -0.45
CA THR A 152 -1.01 11.93 0.67
C THR A 152 -2.13 10.91 0.91
N ASP A 153 -2.72 10.38 -0.16
CA ASP A 153 -3.71 9.30 -0.09
C ASP A 153 -3.06 7.98 0.38
N GLY A 154 -1.82 7.70 -0.05
CA GLY A 154 -1.02 6.54 0.34
C GLY A 154 -0.68 6.52 1.83
N VAL A 155 -0.30 7.66 2.41
CA VAL A 155 -0.12 7.78 3.87
C VAL A 155 -1.41 7.39 4.61
N HIS A 156 -2.58 7.83 4.10
CA HIS A 156 -3.85 7.42 4.71
C HIS A 156 -4.12 5.92 4.52
N GLU A 157 -3.91 5.38 3.32
CA GLU A 157 -4.13 3.95 3.06
C GLU A 157 -3.22 3.08 3.93
N ALA A 158 -1.94 3.40 4.02
CA ALA A 158 -1.02 2.67 4.87
C ALA A 158 -1.48 2.65 6.33
N LEU A 159 -1.86 3.80 6.88
CA LEU A 159 -2.29 3.91 8.28
C LEU A 159 -3.67 3.30 8.56
N ASP A 160 -4.60 3.36 7.59
CA ASP A 160 -6.01 2.95 7.75
C ASP A 160 -6.21 1.47 7.42
N VAL A 161 -5.58 1.01 6.33
CA VAL A 161 -5.80 -0.33 5.78
C VAL A 161 -4.69 -1.29 6.16
N MET A 162 -3.40 -0.86 5.99
CA MET A 162 -2.28 -1.79 6.17
C MET A 162 -1.91 -1.95 7.66
N TYR A 163 -1.83 -0.84 8.39
CA TYR A 163 -1.51 -0.86 9.82
C TYR A 163 -2.73 -0.87 10.75
N GLY A 164 -3.86 -0.29 10.31
CA GLY A 164 -5.06 -0.10 11.11
C GLY A 164 -6.24 -1.02 10.72
N GLY A 165 -6.01 -2.03 9.88
CA GLY A 165 -7.05 -2.94 9.43
C GLY A 165 -7.67 -3.75 10.58
N LEU A 166 -9.00 -3.68 10.75
CA LEU A 166 -9.71 -4.39 11.81
C LEU A 166 -10.54 -5.53 11.21
N PRO A 167 -10.15 -6.81 11.43
CA PRO A 167 -10.94 -7.94 10.97
C PRO A 167 -12.23 -8.10 11.79
N ASP A 168 -13.27 -8.72 11.21
CA ASP A 168 -14.58 -8.91 11.83
C ASP A 168 -14.54 -9.65 13.17
N TRP A 169 -13.53 -10.49 13.38
CA TRP A 169 -13.33 -11.25 14.62
C TRP A 169 -12.50 -10.47 15.66
N GLY A 170 -12.00 -9.27 15.29
CA GLY A 170 -11.16 -8.42 16.11
C GLY A 170 -11.94 -7.30 16.78
N ARG A 171 -11.34 -6.75 17.84
CA ARG A 171 -11.87 -5.57 18.54
C ARG A 171 -10.72 -4.64 18.89
N PHE A 172 -10.85 -3.38 18.49
CA PHE A 172 -9.98 -2.30 18.92
C PHE A 172 -10.53 -1.64 20.19
N THR A 173 -9.66 -1.41 21.16
CA THR A 173 -9.97 -0.62 22.36
C THR A 173 -9.11 0.64 22.33
N PRO A 174 -9.71 1.84 22.13
CA PRO A 174 -8.95 3.07 22.01
C PRO A 174 -8.31 3.48 23.35
N GLY A 175 -7.05 3.91 23.28
CA GLY A 175 -6.31 4.51 24.38
C GLY A 175 -6.40 6.04 24.38
N GLU A 176 -5.57 6.70 25.19
CA GLU A 176 -5.57 8.15 25.38
C GLU A 176 -4.76 8.90 24.31
N HIS A 177 -3.70 8.28 23.78
CA HIS A 177 -2.73 8.94 22.92
C HIS A 177 -3.20 9.04 21.47
N VAL A 178 -2.97 10.20 20.87
CA VAL A 178 -3.15 10.44 19.44
C VAL A 178 -1.82 10.83 18.80
N VAL A 179 -1.63 10.41 17.57
CA VAL A 179 -0.45 10.69 16.76
C VAL A 179 -0.89 11.49 15.53
N GLU A 180 -0.13 12.52 15.20
CA GLU A 180 -0.31 13.29 13.98
C GLU A 180 0.75 12.92 12.95
N TYR A 181 0.34 12.47 11.79
CA TYR A 181 1.18 12.29 10.60
C TYR A 181 0.98 13.50 9.70
N ARG A 182 1.99 14.38 9.65
CA ARG A 182 1.89 15.71 9.01
C ARG A 182 2.67 15.74 7.71
N MET A 183 1.99 15.91 6.59
CA MET A 183 2.60 16.16 5.30
C MET A 183 2.88 17.66 5.14
N THR A 184 4.16 18.03 5.09
CA THR A 184 4.61 19.43 5.15
C THR A 184 4.43 20.19 3.85
N ASP A 185 4.40 19.50 2.73
CA ASP A 185 4.25 20.04 1.37
C ASP A 185 2.79 20.19 0.91
N THR A 186 1.89 19.35 1.44
CA THR A 186 0.45 19.40 1.11
C THR A 186 -0.39 20.07 2.21
N ALA A 187 0.24 20.44 3.34
CA ALA A 187 -0.42 20.99 4.52
C ALA A 187 -1.60 20.12 5.02
N THR A 188 -1.47 18.80 4.87
CA THR A 188 -2.45 17.81 5.30
C THR A 188 -1.93 17.04 6.49
N SER A 189 -2.80 16.70 7.44
CA SER A 189 -2.48 15.80 8.55
C SER A 189 -3.47 14.64 8.60
N ILE A 190 -2.94 13.45 8.92
CA ILE A 190 -3.70 12.27 9.24
C ILE A 190 -3.46 11.95 10.70
N TRP A 191 -4.53 11.62 11.40
CA TRP A 191 -4.51 11.36 12.83
C TRP A 191 -4.80 9.90 13.10
N THR A 192 -4.01 9.29 13.96
CA THR A 192 -4.30 7.96 14.49
C THR A 192 -4.47 8.02 16.00
N ARG A 193 -5.30 7.13 16.52
CA ARG A 193 -5.41 6.86 17.95
C ARG A 193 -4.75 5.54 18.26
N LEU A 194 -3.83 5.55 19.21
CA LEU A 194 -3.23 4.33 19.74
C LEU A 194 -4.22 3.63 20.67
N GLY A 195 -4.13 2.31 20.73
CA GLY A 195 -4.98 1.48 21.56
C GLY A 195 -4.48 0.06 21.60
N THR A 196 -5.39 -0.88 21.82
CA THR A 196 -5.07 -2.31 21.83
C THR A 196 -6.06 -3.11 20.99
N PHE A 197 -5.55 -4.14 20.34
CA PHE A 197 -6.29 -5.14 19.60
C PHE A 197 -6.47 -6.40 20.42
N ALA A 198 -7.66 -6.99 20.40
CA ALA A 198 -7.95 -8.29 20.98
C ALA A 198 -8.93 -9.06 20.10
N GLY A 199 -8.77 -10.38 20.02
CA GLY A 199 -9.66 -11.25 19.27
C GLY A 199 -9.16 -12.67 19.15
N THR A 200 -9.91 -13.52 18.47
CA THR A 200 -9.49 -14.88 18.14
C THR A 200 -9.67 -15.10 16.65
N SER A 201 -8.59 -15.37 15.94
CA SER A 201 -8.66 -15.59 14.49
C SER A 201 -9.43 -16.87 14.14
N PRO A 202 -9.90 -17.01 12.88
CA PRO A 202 -10.56 -18.23 12.41
C PRO A 202 -9.73 -19.51 12.62
N GLU A 203 -8.40 -19.40 12.62
CA GLU A 203 -7.45 -20.49 12.86
C GLU A 203 -7.23 -20.77 14.35
N GLY A 204 -7.89 -20.00 15.24
CA GLY A 204 -7.83 -20.20 16.70
C GLY A 204 -6.67 -19.49 17.41
N LYS A 205 -5.93 -18.61 16.72
CA LYS A 205 -4.89 -17.78 17.38
C LYS A 205 -5.56 -16.68 18.20
N VAL A 206 -5.18 -16.61 19.50
CA VAL A 206 -5.70 -15.60 20.44
C VAL A 206 -4.76 -14.40 20.44
N TYR A 207 -5.32 -13.22 20.30
CA TYR A 207 -4.67 -11.92 20.47
C TYR A 207 -5.26 -11.26 21.72
N ALA A 208 -4.41 -10.78 22.61
CA ALA A 208 -4.83 -10.18 23.87
C ALA A 208 -4.02 -8.90 24.13
N ASP A 209 -4.73 -7.76 24.04
CA ASP A 209 -4.16 -6.43 24.30
C ASP A 209 -2.88 -6.10 23.50
N GLU A 210 -2.80 -6.59 22.26
CA GLU A 210 -1.71 -6.25 21.35
C GLU A 210 -1.76 -4.75 21.01
N PRO A 211 -0.62 -4.03 20.99
CA PRO A 211 -0.61 -2.64 20.54
C PRO A 211 -1.19 -2.49 19.16
N ASP A 212 -1.97 -1.44 18.96
CA ASP A 212 -2.66 -1.19 17.69
C ASP A 212 -2.94 0.31 17.51
N GLN A 213 -3.26 0.73 16.28
CA GLN A 213 -3.65 2.10 15.97
C GLN A 213 -4.75 2.15 14.90
N HIS A 214 -5.63 3.15 14.99
CA HIS A 214 -6.66 3.38 13.99
C HIS A 214 -6.73 4.83 13.58
N VAL A 215 -6.98 5.08 12.30
CA VAL A 215 -7.21 6.43 11.78
C VAL A 215 -8.45 7.03 12.43
N VAL A 216 -8.35 8.28 12.86
CA VAL A 216 -9.44 9.04 13.47
C VAL A 216 -9.54 10.44 12.85
N ALA A 217 -10.68 11.09 13.00
CA ALA A 217 -10.80 12.50 12.69
C ALA A 217 -9.86 13.32 13.60
N ASP A 218 -9.46 14.52 13.14
CA ASP A 218 -8.72 15.46 13.99
C ASP A 218 -9.45 15.63 15.33
N PRO A 219 -8.83 15.25 16.45
CA PRO A 219 -9.46 15.30 17.76
C PRO A 219 -9.54 16.71 18.35
N GLY A 220 -8.95 17.71 17.69
CA GLY A 220 -8.87 19.09 18.20
C GLY A 220 -8.02 19.24 19.46
N THR A 221 -7.18 18.26 19.79
CA THR A 221 -6.27 18.26 20.94
C THR A 221 -4.82 18.11 20.49
N ALA A 222 -3.87 18.53 21.33
CA ALA A 222 -2.47 18.36 21.02
C ALA A 222 -2.12 16.87 20.89
N PRO A 223 -1.36 16.47 19.84
CA PRO A 223 -0.90 15.09 19.70
C PRO A 223 0.16 14.74 20.74
N ALA A 224 0.20 13.49 21.15
CA ALA A 224 1.29 12.95 21.97
C ALA A 224 2.58 12.79 21.14
N LEU A 225 2.44 12.54 19.84
CA LEU A 225 3.56 12.42 18.90
C LEU A 225 3.20 13.07 17.56
N VAL A 226 4.18 13.73 16.94
CA VAL A 226 4.09 14.24 15.56
C VAL A 226 5.16 13.56 14.73
N VAL A 227 4.74 12.97 13.61
CA VAL A 227 5.60 12.40 12.56
C VAL A 227 5.43 13.29 11.34
N ALA A 228 6.47 13.98 10.89
CA ALA A 228 6.37 15.00 9.86
C ALA A 228 7.42 14.82 8.76
N ALA A 229 6.97 14.82 7.50
CA ALA A 229 7.82 14.81 6.31
C ALA A 229 7.05 15.40 5.12
N THR A 230 7.64 15.40 3.91
CA THR A 230 6.84 15.56 2.68
C THR A 230 5.92 14.36 2.50
N ALA A 231 4.83 14.49 1.74
CA ALA A 231 3.94 13.36 1.44
C ALA A 231 4.72 12.18 0.83
N SER A 232 5.60 12.48 -0.13
CA SER A 232 6.46 11.48 -0.77
C SER A 232 7.38 10.74 0.21
N ASP A 233 8.06 11.47 1.10
CA ASP A 233 8.98 10.85 2.05
C ASP A 233 8.22 10.06 3.12
N LEU A 234 7.06 10.55 3.56
CA LEU A 234 6.25 9.90 4.60
C LEU A 234 5.61 8.61 4.09
N ASP A 235 5.05 8.62 2.87
CA ASP A 235 4.48 7.43 2.23
C ASP A 235 5.57 6.35 2.02
N ALA A 236 6.69 6.71 1.41
CA ALA A 236 7.82 5.81 1.24
C ALA A 236 8.34 5.24 2.58
N TRP A 237 8.38 6.07 3.63
CA TRP A 237 8.83 5.64 4.95
C TRP A 237 7.87 4.65 5.61
N LEU A 238 6.56 4.86 5.51
CA LEU A 238 5.55 3.94 6.03
C LEU A 238 5.63 2.56 5.35
N TRP A 239 6.03 2.51 4.09
CA TRP A 239 6.27 1.29 3.34
C TRP A 239 7.71 0.74 3.49
N HIS A 240 8.53 1.25 4.41
CA HIS A 240 9.93 0.85 4.63
C HIS A 240 10.85 1.05 3.40
N ARG A 241 10.51 2.00 2.52
CA ARG A 241 11.28 2.40 1.34
C ARG A 241 11.94 3.76 1.51
N GLY A 242 11.71 4.40 2.65
CA GLY A 242 12.21 5.74 2.96
C GLY A 242 13.47 5.74 3.84
N ASP A 243 14.05 6.93 3.97
CA ASP A 243 15.18 7.20 4.87
C ASP A 243 14.65 7.89 6.14
N ASP A 244 14.93 7.32 7.31
CA ASP A 244 14.57 7.89 8.62
C ASP A 244 15.04 9.34 8.79
N ALA A 245 16.16 9.71 8.17
CA ALA A 245 16.69 11.07 8.22
C ALA A 245 15.78 12.13 7.57
N ARG A 246 14.81 11.70 6.75
CA ARG A 246 13.85 12.58 6.09
C ARG A 246 12.55 12.77 6.89
N VAL A 247 12.38 12.01 7.98
CA VAL A 247 11.18 12.04 8.83
C VAL A 247 11.51 12.64 10.18
N ALA A 248 10.89 13.77 10.49
CA ALA A 248 11.03 14.42 11.79
C ALA A 248 9.99 13.86 12.75
N ILE A 249 10.45 13.26 13.85
CA ILE A 249 9.57 12.71 14.90
C ILE A 249 9.80 13.50 16.19
N SER A 250 8.73 14.05 16.76
CA SER A 250 8.77 14.86 18.00
C SER A 250 7.57 14.57 18.89
N GLY A 251 7.78 14.57 20.21
CA GLY A 251 6.76 14.32 21.21
C GLY A 251 7.22 13.37 22.31
N ASP A 252 6.31 12.60 22.87
CA ASP A 252 6.56 11.67 23.98
C ASP A 252 7.39 10.46 23.53
N ASP A 253 8.48 10.16 24.26
CA ASP A 253 9.39 9.07 23.90
C ASP A 253 8.77 7.67 24.09
N ALA A 254 7.85 7.50 25.04
CA ALA A 254 7.15 6.21 25.22
C ALA A 254 6.16 5.97 24.07
N VAL A 255 5.45 7.03 23.64
CA VAL A 255 4.56 6.97 22.46
C VAL A 255 5.37 6.72 21.19
N ARG A 256 6.55 7.34 21.05
CA ARG A 256 7.46 7.08 19.92
C ARG A 256 7.84 5.60 19.85
N ALA A 257 8.23 4.99 20.99
CA ALA A 257 8.60 3.58 21.02
C ALA A 257 7.44 2.67 20.60
N LEU A 258 6.19 2.96 21.05
CA LEU A 258 5.00 2.23 20.63
C LEU A 258 4.76 2.35 19.12
N VAL A 259 4.79 3.57 18.56
CA VAL A 259 4.59 3.81 17.12
C VAL A 259 5.68 3.12 16.30
N THR A 260 6.95 3.21 16.73
CA THR A 260 8.05 2.51 16.05
C THR A 260 7.84 0.99 16.04
N GLY A 261 7.34 0.41 17.14
CA GLY A 261 7.01 -1.02 17.22
C GLY A 261 5.87 -1.41 16.30
N LEU A 262 4.80 -0.59 16.21
CA LEU A 262 3.67 -0.81 15.31
C LEU A 262 4.08 -0.74 13.84
N LEU A 263 4.79 0.32 13.48
CA LEU A 263 5.23 0.54 12.09
C LEU A 263 6.40 -0.36 11.68
N GLY A 264 7.03 -1.07 12.61
CA GLY A 264 8.06 -2.08 12.32
C GLY A 264 7.52 -3.45 11.90
N GLN A 265 6.20 -3.62 11.86
CA GLN A 265 5.57 -4.85 11.35
C GLN A 265 5.69 -4.92 9.83
N SER A 266 5.82 -6.14 9.29
CA SER A 266 5.68 -6.33 7.83
C SER A 266 4.26 -6.05 7.39
N ILE A 267 4.12 -5.33 6.29
CA ILE A 267 2.84 -4.99 5.64
C ILE A 267 2.81 -5.45 4.19
N ASP A 268 3.66 -6.46 3.87
CA ASP A 268 3.75 -7.06 2.54
C ASP A 268 2.58 -8.00 2.28
#